data_d36d265b375956c453487ad65ef17ef5
#
_entry.id   d36d265b375956c453487ad65ef17ef5
#
_cell.length_a   1.000
_cell.length_b   1.000
_cell.length_c   1.000
_cell.angle_alpha   90.00
_cell.angle_beta   90.00
_cell.angle_gamma   90.00
#
_symmetry.space_group_name_H-M   'P 1'
#
loop_
_entity.id
_entity.type
_entity.pdbx_description
1 polymer ?
#
loop_
_entity_poly.entity_id
_entity_poly.type
_entity_poly.pdbx_seq_one_letter_code
_entity_poly.pdbx_strand_id
1 'polypeptide(L)'
;PTLQSKAKELIAASDKEQWQAFMRDFKLYLGIEPREQPLDERITKLLFLLKQCNCYDHTIAALAKQVSLSPSRLSHLFREQVGVPLKSYIVLHQTEKAFADLLGGASITDAAMLAGFDSPSHFAATVKKLMGQPASKATKDSEFLKVFL
;
A
#
# COMPACT_ATOMS: atom_id res chain seq x y z
N PRO A 1 -26.73 -5.40 10.40
CA PRO A 1 -25.66 -4.41 10.41
C PRO A 1 -25.00 -4.39 9.04
N THR A 2 -24.83 -3.19 8.47
CA THR A 2 -24.15 -3.02 7.19
C THR A 2 -22.65 -3.29 7.37
N LEU A 3 -21.93 -3.72 6.32
CA LEU A 3 -20.47 -3.88 6.34
C LEU A 3 -19.77 -2.64 6.88
N GLN A 4 -20.30 -1.44 6.59
CA GLN A 4 -19.79 -0.18 7.13
C GLN A 4 -19.94 -0.03 8.64
N SER A 5 -21.05 -0.46 9.24
CA SER A 5 -21.23 -0.37 10.70
C SER A 5 -20.31 -1.34 11.43
N LYS A 6 -20.18 -2.57 10.92
CA LYS A 6 -19.28 -3.57 11.49
C LYS A 6 -17.81 -3.17 11.37
N ALA A 7 -17.41 -2.57 10.24
CA ALA A 7 -16.05 -2.04 10.07
C ALA A 7 -15.75 -0.91 11.08
N LYS A 8 -16.70 0.02 11.30
CA LYS A 8 -16.54 1.09 12.29
C LYS A 8 -16.41 0.57 13.73
N GLU A 9 -17.19 -0.44 14.11
CA GLU A 9 -17.10 -1.08 15.43
C GLU A 9 -15.74 -1.75 15.64
N LEU A 10 -15.25 -2.48 14.64
CA LEU A 10 -13.95 -3.15 14.68
C LEU A 10 -12.77 -2.17 14.74
N ILE A 11 -12.89 -1.05 14.03
CA ILE A 11 -11.92 0.04 14.08
C ILE A 11 -11.85 0.65 15.49
N ALA A 12 -13.02 0.89 16.10
CA ALA A 12 -13.12 1.45 17.44
C ALA A 12 -12.58 0.50 18.53
N ALA A 13 -12.73 -0.82 18.33
CA ALA A 13 -12.29 -1.84 19.29
C ALA A 13 -10.78 -2.09 19.29
N SER A 14 -10.02 -1.66 18.26
CA SER A 14 -8.58 -1.92 18.07
C SER A 14 -8.19 -3.41 18.18
N ASP A 15 -9.13 -4.31 17.91
CA ASP A 15 -8.93 -5.76 18.03
C ASP A 15 -8.40 -6.33 16.71
N LYS A 16 -7.12 -6.69 16.71
CA LYS A 16 -6.41 -7.22 15.55
C LYS A 16 -7.00 -8.54 15.05
N GLU A 17 -7.46 -9.40 15.93
CA GLU A 17 -8.00 -10.72 15.56
C GLU A 17 -9.38 -10.57 14.88
N GLN A 18 -10.24 -9.75 15.45
CA GLN A 18 -11.55 -9.46 14.87
C GLN A 18 -11.42 -8.74 13.51
N TRP A 19 -10.43 -7.85 13.39
CA TRP A 19 -10.12 -7.21 12.10
C TRP A 19 -9.65 -8.22 11.05
N GLN A 20 -8.78 -9.15 11.41
CA GLN A 20 -8.32 -10.19 10.49
C GLN A 20 -9.46 -11.12 10.06
N ALA A 21 -10.35 -11.48 10.97
CA ALA A 21 -11.55 -12.27 10.67
C ALA A 21 -12.48 -11.51 9.70
N PHE A 22 -12.75 -10.23 9.97
CA PHE A 22 -13.53 -9.37 9.09
C PHE A 22 -12.92 -9.27 7.68
N MET A 23 -11.61 -9.05 7.58
CA MET A 23 -10.91 -8.95 6.30
C MET A 23 -10.94 -10.27 5.52
N ARG A 24 -10.90 -11.40 6.19
CA ARG A 24 -11.07 -12.72 5.58
C ARG A 24 -12.47 -12.89 4.99
N ASP A 25 -13.51 -12.59 5.78
CA ASP A 25 -14.91 -12.66 5.35
C ASP A 25 -15.20 -11.68 4.20
N PHE A 26 -14.62 -10.47 4.27
CA PHE A 26 -14.73 -9.45 3.23
C PHE A 26 -14.09 -9.88 1.92
N LYS A 27 -12.91 -10.53 1.97
CA LYS A 27 -12.26 -11.11 0.79
C LYS A 27 -13.12 -12.20 0.15
N LEU A 28 -13.69 -13.10 0.96
CA LEU A 28 -14.61 -14.12 0.48
C LEU A 28 -15.87 -13.52 -0.18
N TYR A 29 -16.43 -12.47 0.43
CA TYR A 29 -17.57 -11.74 -0.14
C TYR A 29 -17.25 -11.10 -1.49
N LEU A 30 -16.01 -10.63 -1.69
CA LEU A 30 -15.53 -10.09 -2.96
C LEU A 30 -15.15 -11.17 -3.98
N GLY A 31 -15.29 -12.46 -3.65
CA GLY A 31 -14.84 -13.56 -4.49
C GLY A 31 -13.32 -13.67 -4.60
N ILE A 32 -12.59 -13.08 -3.64
CA ILE A 32 -11.13 -13.22 -3.55
C ILE A 32 -10.84 -14.50 -2.79
N GLU A 33 -10.64 -15.59 -3.53
CA GLU A 33 -10.29 -16.87 -2.92
C GLU A 33 -8.87 -16.85 -2.34
N PRO A 34 -8.63 -17.58 -1.23
CA PRO A 34 -7.29 -17.81 -0.74
C PRO A 34 -6.45 -18.48 -1.83
N ARG A 35 -5.26 -17.97 -2.04
CA ARG A 35 -4.37 -18.52 -3.06
C ARG A 35 -3.92 -19.91 -2.63
N GLU A 36 -4.21 -20.94 -3.45
CA GLU A 36 -3.83 -22.32 -3.17
C GLU A 36 -2.32 -22.57 -3.33
N GLN A 37 -1.64 -21.75 -4.14
CA GLN A 37 -0.21 -21.90 -4.38
C GLN A 37 0.61 -20.80 -3.71
N PRO A 38 1.75 -21.13 -3.09
CA PRO A 38 2.66 -20.14 -2.53
C PRO A 38 3.17 -19.20 -3.63
N LEU A 39 3.47 -17.96 -3.25
CA LEU A 39 4.12 -17.01 -4.14
C LEU A 39 5.51 -17.52 -4.52
N ASP A 40 5.97 -17.21 -5.73
CA ASP A 40 7.37 -17.36 -6.11
C ASP A 40 8.26 -16.69 -5.06
N GLU A 41 9.33 -17.36 -4.65
CA GLU A 41 10.23 -16.88 -3.59
C GLU A 41 10.80 -15.49 -3.91
N ARG A 42 11.01 -15.18 -5.18
CA ARG A 42 11.51 -13.87 -5.64
C ARG A 42 10.46 -12.78 -5.43
N ILE A 43 9.18 -13.09 -5.62
CA ILE A 43 8.07 -12.16 -5.35
C ILE A 43 7.88 -11.99 -3.85
N THR A 44 7.97 -13.06 -3.07
CA THR A 44 7.94 -13.00 -1.59
C THR A 44 9.07 -12.12 -1.07
N LYS A 45 10.30 -12.33 -1.56
CA LYS A 45 11.46 -11.50 -1.24
C LYS A 45 11.25 -10.05 -1.61
N LEU A 46 10.71 -9.78 -2.81
CA LEU A 46 10.41 -8.42 -3.26
C LEU A 46 9.41 -7.71 -2.35
N LEU A 47 8.31 -8.37 -2.00
CA LEU A 47 7.30 -7.82 -1.10
C LEU A 47 7.87 -7.52 0.30
N PHE A 48 8.73 -8.42 0.81
CA PHE A 48 9.45 -8.19 2.05
C PHE A 48 10.38 -6.97 1.96
N LEU A 49 11.17 -6.88 0.89
CA LEU A 49 12.07 -5.74 0.66
C LEU A 49 11.29 -4.42 0.58
N LEU A 50 10.17 -4.37 -0.14
CA LEU A 50 9.34 -3.17 -0.24
C LEU A 50 8.78 -2.74 1.14
N LYS A 51 8.37 -3.68 1.97
CA LYS A 51 7.86 -3.39 3.33
C LYS A 51 8.94 -2.90 4.29
N GLN A 52 10.16 -3.44 4.19
CA GLN A 52 11.28 -3.11 5.08
C GLN A 52 12.08 -1.89 4.62
N CYS A 53 11.90 -1.48 3.36
CA CYS A 53 12.78 -0.51 2.74
C CYS A 53 12.46 0.93 3.15
N ASN A 54 13.43 1.58 3.78
CA ASN A 54 13.52 3.03 3.90
C ASN A 54 14.27 3.65 2.70
N CYS A 55 14.49 2.88 1.63
CA CYS A 55 15.26 3.33 0.48
C CYS A 55 14.40 4.17 -0.47
N TYR A 56 15.05 5.17 -1.07
CA TYR A 56 14.42 6.13 -1.98
C TYR A 56 14.29 5.59 -3.42
N ASP A 57 15.03 4.54 -3.78
CA ASP A 57 15.04 4.00 -5.15
C ASP A 57 14.15 2.75 -5.27
N HIS A 58 12.88 2.98 -5.62
CA HIS A 58 11.93 1.94 -5.95
C HIS A 58 11.75 1.77 -7.46
N THR A 59 12.79 2.06 -8.25
CA THR A 59 12.72 1.79 -9.68
C THR A 59 12.59 0.29 -9.96
N ILE A 60 11.78 -0.07 -10.96
CA ILE A 60 11.61 -1.47 -11.35
C ILE A 60 12.94 -2.11 -11.71
N ALA A 61 13.87 -1.33 -12.29
CA ALA A 61 15.21 -1.80 -12.64
C ALA A 61 16.04 -2.17 -11.40
N ALA A 62 16.03 -1.33 -10.36
CA ALA A 62 16.73 -1.60 -9.10
C ALA A 62 16.14 -2.81 -8.39
N LEU A 63 14.83 -2.90 -8.30
CA LEU A 63 14.12 -4.03 -7.68
C LEU A 63 14.36 -5.35 -8.43
N ALA A 64 14.39 -5.31 -9.76
CA ALA A 64 14.66 -6.48 -10.60
C ALA A 64 16.05 -7.07 -10.35
N LYS A 65 17.06 -6.20 -10.17
CA LYS A 65 18.43 -6.64 -9.81
C LYS A 65 18.46 -7.37 -8.47
N GLN A 66 17.71 -6.91 -7.47
CA GLN A 66 17.68 -7.52 -6.13
C GLN A 66 17.09 -8.93 -6.10
N VAL A 67 16.25 -9.25 -7.09
CA VAL A 67 15.63 -10.58 -7.24
C VAL A 67 16.15 -11.35 -8.45
N SER A 68 17.25 -10.90 -9.05
CA SER A 68 17.92 -11.55 -10.18
C SER A 68 17.00 -11.80 -11.38
N LEU A 69 16.16 -10.81 -11.71
CA LEU A 69 15.26 -10.83 -12.86
C LEU A 69 15.53 -9.63 -13.78
N SER A 70 15.10 -9.74 -15.05
CA SER A 70 14.96 -8.55 -15.88
C SER A 70 13.74 -7.74 -15.46
N PRO A 71 13.72 -6.40 -15.70
CA PRO A 71 12.58 -5.55 -15.39
C PRO A 71 11.25 -6.03 -15.99
N SER A 72 11.30 -6.50 -17.23
CA SER A 72 10.14 -7.04 -17.93
C SER A 72 9.63 -8.33 -17.27
N ARG A 73 10.54 -9.28 -16.98
CA ARG A 73 10.17 -10.55 -16.35
C ARG A 73 9.60 -10.33 -14.95
N LEU A 74 10.21 -9.43 -14.17
CA LEU A 74 9.70 -9.07 -12.85
C LEU A 74 8.28 -8.50 -12.93
N SER A 75 8.04 -7.54 -13.84
CA SER A 75 6.72 -6.92 -13.99
C SER A 75 5.64 -7.93 -14.38
N HIS A 76 5.97 -8.85 -15.27
CA HIS A 76 5.08 -9.94 -15.68
C HIS A 76 4.76 -10.90 -14.53
N LEU A 77 5.80 -11.43 -13.87
CA LEU A 77 5.66 -12.38 -12.78
C LEU A 77 4.90 -11.76 -11.59
N PHE A 78 5.18 -10.49 -11.28
CA PHE A 78 4.49 -9.78 -10.21
C PHE A 78 2.99 -9.65 -10.51
N ARG A 79 2.65 -9.18 -11.73
CA ARG A 79 1.24 -9.05 -12.13
C ARG A 79 0.51 -10.39 -12.15
N GLU A 80 1.15 -11.44 -12.64
CA GLU A 80 0.60 -12.80 -12.65
C GLU A 80 0.31 -13.29 -11.23
N GLN A 81 1.23 -13.04 -10.30
CA GLN A 81 1.14 -13.58 -8.96
C GLN A 81 0.43 -12.67 -7.95
N VAL A 82 0.53 -11.37 -8.06
CA VAL A 82 -0.09 -10.41 -7.12
C VAL A 82 -1.42 -9.85 -7.65
N GLY A 83 -1.65 -9.96 -8.96
CA GLY A 83 -2.89 -9.53 -9.59
C GLY A 83 -2.93 -8.05 -9.98
N VAL A 84 -1.94 -7.25 -9.54
CA VAL A 84 -1.84 -5.82 -9.87
C VAL A 84 -0.49 -5.50 -10.50
N PRO A 85 -0.39 -4.45 -11.34
CA PRO A 85 0.89 -4.02 -11.90
C PRO A 85 1.87 -3.61 -10.80
N LEU A 86 3.15 -4.03 -10.91
CA LEU A 86 4.19 -3.69 -9.93
C LEU A 86 4.32 -2.18 -9.71
N LYS A 87 4.24 -1.39 -10.78
CA LYS A 87 4.30 0.08 -10.67
C LYS A 87 3.18 0.64 -9.80
N SER A 88 1.96 0.13 -9.95
CA SER A 88 0.81 0.54 -9.14
C SER A 88 0.98 0.16 -7.66
N TYR A 89 1.55 -1.01 -7.41
CA TYR A 89 1.87 -1.47 -6.06
C TYR A 89 2.93 -0.58 -5.38
N ILE A 90 3.99 -0.22 -6.11
CA ILE A 90 5.03 0.70 -5.63
C ILE A 90 4.42 2.06 -5.25
N VAL A 91 3.60 2.64 -6.15
CA VAL A 91 2.95 3.93 -5.90
C VAL A 91 2.03 3.87 -4.68
N LEU A 92 1.29 2.78 -4.49
CA LEU A 92 0.46 2.59 -3.30
C LEU A 92 1.32 2.56 -2.03
N HIS A 93 2.40 1.78 -2.04
CA HIS A 93 3.32 1.68 -0.91
C HIS A 93 3.99 3.02 -0.57
N GLN A 94 4.44 3.78 -1.58
CA GLN A 94 4.94 5.14 -1.40
C GLN A 94 3.88 6.07 -0.78
N THR A 95 2.63 5.93 -1.22
CA THR A 95 1.51 6.72 -0.67
C THR A 95 1.27 6.39 0.81
N GLU A 96 1.25 5.11 1.19
CA GLU A 96 1.13 4.67 2.59
C GLU A 96 2.25 5.27 3.45
N LYS A 97 3.50 5.20 2.97
CA LYS A 97 4.65 5.77 3.67
C LYS A 97 4.54 7.28 3.84
N ALA A 98 4.17 8.01 2.78
CA ALA A 98 3.95 9.45 2.88
C ALA A 98 2.86 9.81 3.90
N PHE A 99 1.78 9.05 3.96
CA PHE A 99 0.75 9.28 4.97
C PHE A 99 1.22 8.99 6.39
N ALA A 100 2.05 7.96 6.61
CA ALA A 100 2.65 7.70 7.91
C ALA A 100 3.49 8.89 8.39
N ASP A 101 4.33 9.45 7.50
CA ASP A 101 5.14 10.63 7.80
C ASP A 101 4.28 11.88 8.07
N LEU A 102 3.22 12.10 7.29
CA LEU A 102 2.26 13.20 7.52
C LEU A 102 1.55 13.09 8.87
N LEU A 103 1.14 11.89 9.27
CA LEU A 103 0.54 11.64 10.58
C LEU A 103 1.56 11.81 11.73
N GLY A 104 2.85 11.60 11.44
CA GLY A 104 3.97 11.90 12.32
C GLY A 104 4.31 13.39 12.42
N GLY A 105 3.62 14.26 11.66
CA GLY A 105 3.79 15.72 11.70
C GLY A 105 4.72 16.28 10.61
N ALA A 106 5.17 15.47 9.65
CA ALA A 106 5.94 15.95 8.52
C ALA A 106 5.13 16.89 7.61
N SER A 107 5.81 17.78 6.90
CA SER A 107 5.17 18.58 5.86
C SER A 107 4.79 17.71 4.64
N ILE A 108 3.81 18.15 3.84
CA ILE A 108 3.42 17.43 2.60
C ILE A 108 4.62 17.30 1.67
N THR A 109 5.48 18.32 1.60
CA THR A 109 6.70 18.31 0.78
C THR A 109 7.68 17.25 1.27
N ASP A 110 7.99 17.24 2.57
CA ASP A 110 8.93 16.28 3.15
C ASP A 110 8.40 14.85 3.04
N ALA A 111 7.16 14.62 3.41
CA ALA A 111 6.52 13.32 3.32
C ALA A 111 6.55 12.75 1.90
N ALA A 112 6.25 13.56 0.88
CA ALA A 112 6.32 13.14 -0.52
C ALA A 112 7.76 12.75 -0.92
N MET A 113 8.74 13.57 -0.58
CA MET A 113 10.14 13.32 -0.93
C MET A 113 10.70 12.12 -0.17
N LEU A 114 10.42 11.98 1.13
CA LEU A 114 10.82 10.85 1.96
C LEU A 114 10.18 9.52 1.52
N ALA A 115 8.99 9.58 0.97
CA ALA A 115 8.31 8.41 0.42
C ALA A 115 8.80 8.01 -0.99
N GLY A 116 9.66 8.82 -1.62
CA GLY A 116 10.24 8.53 -2.95
C GLY A 116 9.38 8.97 -4.12
N PHE A 117 8.52 9.97 -3.95
CA PHE A 117 7.85 10.62 -5.08
C PHE A 117 8.80 11.57 -5.80
N ASP A 118 8.67 11.68 -7.11
CA ASP A 118 9.49 12.58 -7.94
C ASP A 118 9.28 14.06 -7.59
N SER A 119 8.09 14.39 -7.06
CA SER A 119 7.75 15.75 -6.62
C SER A 119 6.53 15.74 -5.68
N PRO A 120 6.36 16.78 -4.85
CA PRO A 120 5.14 16.96 -4.06
C PRO A 120 3.87 17.05 -4.89
N SER A 121 3.96 17.60 -6.11
CA SER A 121 2.84 17.69 -7.05
C SER A 121 2.41 16.31 -7.56
N HIS A 122 3.38 15.42 -7.82
CA HIS A 122 3.10 14.02 -8.20
C HIS A 122 2.37 13.28 -7.06
N PHE A 123 2.84 13.43 -5.83
CA PHE A 123 2.15 12.89 -4.66
C PHE A 123 0.72 13.42 -4.54
N ALA A 124 0.53 14.75 -4.59
CA ALA A 124 -0.80 15.37 -4.48
C ALA A 124 -1.78 14.88 -5.57
N ALA A 125 -1.31 14.77 -6.81
CA ALA A 125 -2.11 14.22 -7.92
C ALA A 125 -2.47 12.74 -7.70
N THR A 126 -1.52 11.96 -7.20
CA THR A 126 -1.72 10.54 -6.87
C THR A 126 -2.77 10.36 -5.77
N VAL A 127 -2.66 11.11 -4.67
CA VAL A 127 -3.63 11.07 -3.57
C VAL A 127 -5.01 11.47 -4.05
N LYS A 128 -5.12 12.55 -4.82
CA LYS A 128 -6.41 12.98 -5.38
C LYS A 128 -7.03 11.91 -6.27
N LYS A 129 -6.22 11.20 -7.04
CA LYS A 129 -6.69 10.09 -7.90
C LYS A 129 -7.15 8.88 -7.09
N LEU A 130 -6.43 8.52 -6.01
CA LEU A 130 -6.73 7.34 -5.20
C LEU A 130 -7.88 7.58 -4.23
N MET A 131 -7.93 8.75 -3.61
CA MET A 131 -8.86 9.07 -2.52
C MET A 131 -10.00 10.02 -2.92
N GLY A 132 -9.96 10.58 -4.12
CA GLY A 132 -10.94 11.56 -4.59
C GLY A 132 -10.84 12.93 -3.92
N GLN A 133 -9.88 13.14 -3.00
CA GLN A 133 -9.71 14.38 -2.24
C GLN A 133 -8.23 14.72 -2.03
N PRO A 134 -7.88 16.00 -1.77
CA PRO A 134 -6.50 16.43 -1.53
C PRO A 134 -5.91 15.79 -0.26
N ALA A 135 -4.59 15.55 -0.26
CA ALA A 135 -3.86 15.01 0.88
C ALA A 135 -4.04 15.85 2.16
N SER A 136 -4.07 17.18 2.04
CA SER A 136 -4.28 18.10 3.16
C SER A 136 -5.65 17.93 3.84
N LYS A 137 -6.67 17.50 3.10
CA LYS A 137 -7.99 17.19 3.65
C LYS A 137 -8.02 15.80 4.25
N ALA A 138 -7.42 14.83 3.57
CA ALA A 138 -7.32 13.46 4.05
C ALA A 138 -6.61 13.36 5.42
N THR A 139 -5.59 14.19 5.67
CA THR A 139 -4.88 14.23 6.96
C THR A 139 -5.67 14.93 8.08
N LYS A 140 -6.52 15.89 7.77
CA LYS A 140 -7.36 16.59 8.77
C LYS A 140 -8.53 15.72 9.27
N ASP A 141 -9.09 14.91 8.39
CA ASP A 141 -10.20 13.99 8.69
C ASP A 141 -9.67 12.62 9.19
N SER A 142 -8.46 12.56 9.72
CA SER A 142 -7.60 11.39 9.79
C SER A 142 -7.81 10.42 10.97
N GLU A 143 -8.88 10.46 11.71
CA GLU A 143 -9.20 9.33 12.60
C GLU A 143 -9.30 8.00 11.83
N PHE A 144 -9.72 8.08 10.57
CA PHE A 144 -9.82 6.92 9.69
C PHE A 144 -8.45 6.39 9.21
N LEU A 145 -7.46 7.26 8.96
CA LEU A 145 -6.13 6.86 8.48
C LEU A 145 -5.25 6.26 9.57
N LYS A 146 -5.41 6.66 10.83
CA LYS A 146 -4.66 6.12 11.97
C LYS A 146 -4.87 4.62 12.20
N VAL A 147 -5.90 4.05 11.63
CA VAL A 147 -6.28 2.65 11.80
C VAL A 147 -5.66 1.74 10.72
N PHE A 148 -5.28 2.30 9.57
CA PHE A 148 -4.76 1.54 8.43
C PHE A 148 -3.22 1.56 8.32
N LEU A 149 -2.54 2.32 9.15
CA LEU A 149 -1.08 2.43 9.23
C LEU A 149 -0.55 1.84 10.55
#